data_ff9e375d6f59690fecf8d67d913b9ad8
#
_entry.id   ff9e375d6f59690fecf8d67d913b9ad8
#
_cell.length_a   1.000
_cell.length_b   1.000
_cell.length_c   1.000
_cell.angle_alpha   90.00
_cell.angle_beta   90.00
_cell.angle_gamma   90.00
#
_symmetry.space_group_name_H-M   'P 1'
#
loop_
_entity.id
_entity.type
_entity.pdbx_description
1 polymer ?
#
loop_
_entity_poly.entity_id
_entity_poly.type
_entity_poly.pdbx_seq_one_letter_code
_entity_poly.pdbx_strand_id
1 'polypeptide(L)'
;MHLIDIEKHGPNTGTFNLYAIGDMHADRREFNDAVFRAYIKHITKDPQAVAVFVGDALDGRIPGRKHFDADTVRLDFLSNLKSYVNHGLDVLDDYFRPLIKAKVPLVVVSGNHDEYLEEIGLSAEIVRRLGGSARYLGGEGFIRVRTGKQTANGRMRTTVIYATHGTGGGKTPGPKVNAMQRYYGWVDADVVMAGHVHDGDIRIIPSFGVPQDGALQLVKRPRVMYRAPSFVERAVAGVVGYQGKKGYPASDEGIMYVRINPQDRNATRVELDFSDVAA
;
A
#
# COMPACT_ATOMS: atom_id res chain seq x y z
N MET A 1 2.19 18.10 -4.63
CA MET A 1 2.96 16.87 -4.32
C MET A 1 3.55 17.01 -2.92
N HIS A 2 3.35 16.03 -2.06
CA HIS A 2 3.75 16.07 -0.66
C HIS A 2 5.01 15.25 -0.42
N LEU A 3 5.75 15.57 0.64
CA LEU A 3 6.90 14.82 1.13
C LEU A 3 6.71 14.48 2.60
N ILE A 4 6.80 13.20 2.93
CA ILE A 4 6.75 12.70 4.31
C ILE A 4 8.11 12.12 4.67
N ASP A 5 8.65 12.52 5.83
CA ASP A 5 9.87 11.99 6.39
C ASP A 5 9.57 10.95 7.48
N ILE A 6 10.21 9.79 7.37
CA ILE A 6 10.17 8.71 8.36
C ILE A 6 11.60 8.43 8.81
N GLU A 7 11.84 8.48 10.11
CA GLU A 7 13.10 8.09 10.72
C GLU A 7 12.95 6.75 11.44
N LYS A 8 13.77 5.78 11.07
CA LYS A 8 13.82 4.47 11.72
C LYS A 8 15.05 4.41 12.63
N HIS A 9 14.78 4.39 13.92
CA HIS A 9 15.80 4.26 14.96
C HIS A 9 15.69 2.89 15.64
N GLY A 10 16.82 2.23 15.90
CA GLY A 10 16.82 0.94 16.60
C GLY A 10 18.12 0.16 16.40
N PRO A 11 18.29 -0.99 17.06
CA PRO A 11 19.54 -1.76 17.02
C PRO A 11 19.89 -2.31 15.65
N ASN A 12 18.89 -2.55 14.78
CA ASN A 12 19.04 -3.04 13.39
C ASN A 12 18.76 -1.94 12.36
N THR A 13 19.31 -0.76 12.57
CA THR A 13 19.00 0.47 11.83
C THR A 13 19.44 0.49 10.37
N GLY A 14 20.03 -0.59 9.85
CA GLY A 14 20.52 -0.68 8.46
C GLY A 14 19.45 -1.02 7.44
N THR A 15 18.39 -1.70 7.85
CA THR A 15 17.33 -2.21 6.94
C THR A 15 15.95 -1.87 7.44
N PHE A 16 14.96 -1.88 6.54
CA PHE A 16 13.55 -1.84 6.89
C PHE A 16 12.73 -2.69 5.92
N ASN A 17 11.56 -3.13 6.37
CA ASN A 17 10.62 -3.89 5.56
C ASN A 17 9.47 -2.98 5.15
N LEU A 18 9.26 -2.86 3.84
CA LEU A 18 8.25 -2.00 3.24
C LEU A 18 7.05 -2.83 2.83
N TYR A 19 5.90 -2.52 3.41
CA TYR A 19 4.62 -3.18 3.15
C TYR A 19 3.69 -2.25 2.39
N ALA A 20 3.11 -2.74 1.30
CA ALA A 20 2.02 -2.06 0.61
C ALA A 20 0.69 -2.66 1.04
N ILE A 21 -0.27 -1.81 1.38
CA ILE A 21 -1.66 -2.17 1.67
C ILE A 21 -2.50 -1.40 0.67
N GLY A 22 -3.44 -2.05 -0.02
CA GLY A 22 -4.29 -1.34 -0.97
C GLY A 22 -5.53 -2.11 -1.35
N ASP A 23 -6.39 -1.45 -2.09
CA ASP A 23 -7.55 -2.05 -2.74
C ASP A 23 -8.35 -2.96 -1.78
N MET A 24 -8.67 -2.41 -0.59
CA MET A 24 -9.42 -3.13 0.44
C MET A 24 -10.87 -3.30 0.06
N HIS A 25 -11.52 -2.21 -0.36
CA HIS A 25 -12.96 -2.17 -0.57
C HIS A 25 -13.72 -2.84 0.59
N ALA A 26 -13.39 -2.43 1.83
CA ALA A 26 -13.82 -3.09 3.06
C ALA A 26 -15.33 -3.12 3.27
N ASP A 27 -16.10 -2.35 2.51
CA ASP A 27 -17.55 -2.33 2.46
C ASP A 27 -18.15 -3.38 1.53
N ARG A 28 -17.32 -4.15 0.81
CA ARG A 28 -17.77 -5.19 -0.13
C ARG A 28 -17.81 -6.56 0.52
N ARG A 29 -18.75 -7.40 0.07
CA ARG A 29 -18.88 -8.80 0.52
C ARG A 29 -17.70 -9.66 0.12
N GLU A 30 -17.01 -9.28 -0.95
CA GLU A 30 -15.82 -9.95 -1.47
C GLU A 30 -14.54 -9.58 -0.71
N PHE A 31 -14.59 -8.63 0.24
CA PHE A 31 -13.45 -8.31 1.07
C PHE A 31 -13.11 -9.49 2.01
N ASN A 32 -11.88 -9.99 1.92
CA ASN A 32 -11.38 -11.06 2.77
C ASN A 32 -10.83 -10.50 4.10
N ASP A 33 -11.73 -10.35 5.07
CA ASP A 33 -11.42 -9.83 6.41
C ASP A 33 -10.34 -10.67 7.12
N ALA A 34 -10.40 -12.00 6.98
CA ALA A 34 -9.48 -12.89 7.68
C ALA A 34 -8.03 -12.72 7.16
N VAL A 35 -7.85 -12.72 5.85
CA VAL A 35 -6.54 -12.50 5.21
C VAL A 35 -6.01 -11.10 5.53
N PHE A 36 -6.87 -10.09 5.48
CA PHE A 36 -6.47 -8.73 5.81
C PHE A 36 -5.99 -8.61 7.26
N ARG A 37 -6.73 -9.16 8.22
CA ARG A 37 -6.33 -9.15 9.64
C ARG A 37 -5.04 -9.94 9.88
N ALA A 38 -4.83 -11.06 9.19
CA ALA A 38 -3.58 -11.81 9.25
C ALA A 38 -2.41 -10.95 8.74
N TYR A 39 -2.60 -10.23 7.62
CA TYR A 39 -1.61 -9.32 7.07
C TYR A 39 -1.26 -8.18 8.04
N ILE A 40 -2.24 -7.50 8.60
CA ILE A 40 -2.02 -6.47 9.63
C ILE A 40 -1.29 -7.04 10.84
N LYS A 41 -1.70 -8.23 11.31
CA LYS A 41 -1.04 -8.92 12.44
C LYS A 41 0.43 -9.24 12.13
N HIS A 42 0.74 -9.67 10.90
CA HIS A 42 2.12 -9.89 10.47
C HIS A 42 2.94 -8.60 10.54
N ILE A 43 2.43 -7.51 9.97
CA ILE A 43 3.09 -6.20 9.98
C ILE A 43 3.34 -5.71 11.42
N THR A 44 2.39 -5.91 12.34
CA THR A 44 2.53 -5.46 13.73
C THR A 44 3.62 -6.20 14.52
N LYS A 45 3.98 -7.41 14.10
CA LYS A 45 5.06 -8.19 14.72
C LYS A 45 6.45 -7.83 14.18
N ASP A 46 6.52 -7.09 13.09
CA ASP A 46 7.77 -6.71 12.45
C ASP A 46 8.28 -5.36 12.98
N PRO A 47 9.35 -5.35 13.79
CA PRO A 47 9.91 -4.10 14.35
C PRO A 47 10.54 -3.20 13.27
N GLN A 48 10.78 -3.73 12.07
CA GLN A 48 11.35 -2.99 10.94
C GLN A 48 10.30 -2.51 9.94
N ALA A 49 9.01 -2.78 10.18
CA ALA A 49 7.93 -2.43 9.27
C ALA A 49 7.81 -0.92 9.03
N VAL A 50 7.55 -0.59 7.79
CA VAL A 50 6.99 0.68 7.30
C VAL A 50 5.83 0.31 6.39
N ALA A 51 4.63 0.78 6.70
CA ALA A 51 3.42 0.47 5.94
C ALA A 51 2.97 1.69 5.12
N VAL A 52 2.57 1.42 3.88
CA VAL A 52 1.97 2.42 2.99
C VAL A 52 0.64 1.89 2.50
N PHE A 53 -0.45 2.55 2.88
CA PHE A 53 -1.77 2.29 2.34
C PHE A 53 -1.95 3.12 1.06
N VAL A 54 -2.15 2.46 -0.07
CA VAL A 54 -2.18 3.09 -1.40
C VAL A 54 -3.59 3.33 -1.94
N GLY A 55 -4.58 3.43 -1.07
CA GLY A 55 -5.94 3.85 -1.40
C GLY A 55 -6.94 2.74 -1.60
N ASP A 56 -8.17 3.13 -1.93
CA ASP A 56 -9.36 2.30 -2.09
C ASP A 56 -9.70 1.51 -0.81
N ALA A 57 -9.87 2.26 0.28
CA ALA A 57 -10.29 1.72 1.57
C ALA A 57 -11.73 1.18 1.52
N LEU A 58 -12.62 1.92 0.89
CA LEU A 58 -14.02 1.58 0.66
C LEU A 58 -14.34 1.67 -0.82
N ASP A 59 -15.30 0.89 -1.31
CA ASP A 59 -15.84 1.04 -2.66
C ASP A 59 -16.67 2.32 -2.80
N GLY A 60 -17.31 2.75 -1.72
CA GLY A 60 -18.01 4.02 -1.62
C GLY A 60 -19.26 4.12 -2.49
N ARG A 61 -19.74 3.02 -3.08
CA ARG A 61 -20.91 2.97 -3.94
C ARG A 61 -22.17 2.82 -3.12
N ILE A 62 -22.73 3.96 -2.72
CA ILE A 62 -23.99 4.06 -1.98
C ILE A 62 -25.18 4.16 -2.93
N PRO A 63 -26.44 3.93 -2.46
CA PRO A 63 -27.64 4.10 -3.27
C PRO A 63 -27.68 5.47 -3.96
N GLY A 64 -28.07 5.46 -5.25
CA GLY A 64 -28.07 6.66 -6.09
C GLY A 64 -26.77 6.95 -6.83
N ARG A 65 -25.66 6.29 -6.50
CA ARG A 65 -24.40 6.37 -7.25
C ARG A 65 -24.38 5.32 -8.38
N LYS A 66 -23.65 5.66 -9.46
CA LYS A 66 -23.44 4.76 -10.60
C LYS A 66 -22.79 3.44 -10.12
N HIS A 67 -23.29 2.33 -10.63
CA HIS A 67 -22.80 0.98 -10.29
C HIS A 67 -23.08 0.51 -8.86
N PHE A 68 -23.98 1.16 -8.12
CA PHE A 68 -24.47 0.60 -6.87
C PHE A 68 -25.14 -0.76 -7.13
N ASP A 69 -24.75 -1.76 -6.33
CA ASP A 69 -25.31 -3.11 -6.38
C ASP A 69 -25.37 -3.62 -4.94
N ALA A 70 -26.59 -3.64 -4.38
CA ALA A 70 -26.80 -4.02 -2.99
C ALA A 70 -26.33 -5.45 -2.67
N ASP A 71 -26.36 -6.35 -3.65
CA ASP A 71 -25.91 -7.72 -3.46
C ASP A 71 -24.40 -7.85 -3.22
N THR A 72 -23.64 -6.81 -3.57
CA THR A 72 -22.18 -6.76 -3.40
C THR A 72 -21.74 -5.99 -2.17
N VAL A 73 -22.63 -5.29 -1.49
CA VAL A 73 -22.32 -4.52 -0.28
C VAL A 73 -22.50 -5.40 0.96
N ARG A 74 -21.61 -5.27 1.92
CA ARG A 74 -21.71 -5.94 3.23
C ARG A 74 -22.98 -5.53 3.97
N LEU A 75 -23.59 -6.47 4.70
CA LEU A 75 -24.86 -6.24 5.41
C LEU A 75 -24.76 -5.18 6.49
N ASP A 76 -23.62 -5.08 7.18
CA ASP A 76 -23.38 -4.06 8.20
C ASP A 76 -23.35 -2.65 7.59
N PHE A 77 -22.82 -2.47 6.39
CA PHE A 77 -22.86 -1.21 5.65
C PHE A 77 -24.27 -0.90 5.12
N LEU A 78 -24.97 -1.90 4.59
CA LEU A 78 -26.38 -1.72 4.15
C LEU A 78 -27.28 -1.29 5.29
N SER A 79 -27.08 -1.83 6.49
CA SER A 79 -27.86 -1.46 7.68
C SER A 79 -27.54 -0.05 8.19
N ASN A 80 -26.41 0.53 7.78
CA ASN A 80 -25.90 1.84 8.20
C ASN A 80 -25.84 2.87 7.06
N LEU A 81 -26.68 2.77 6.02
CA LEU A 81 -26.59 3.65 4.85
C LEU A 81 -26.66 5.16 5.19
N LYS A 82 -27.43 5.56 6.22
CA LYS A 82 -27.51 6.98 6.65
C LYS A 82 -26.22 7.48 7.32
N SER A 83 -25.41 6.58 7.85
CA SER A 83 -24.14 6.85 8.53
C SER A 83 -22.97 6.11 7.88
N TYR A 84 -23.10 5.78 6.61
CA TYR A 84 -22.17 4.93 5.86
C TYR A 84 -20.71 5.33 6.04
N VAL A 85 -20.40 6.62 5.89
CA VAL A 85 -19.03 7.11 6.04
C VAL A 85 -18.52 6.95 7.47
N ASN A 86 -19.34 7.29 8.47
CA ASN A 86 -18.93 7.13 9.87
C ASN A 86 -18.73 5.66 10.22
N HIS A 87 -19.61 4.78 9.77
CA HIS A 87 -19.45 3.34 9.94
C HIS A 87 -18.16 2.86 9.24
N GLY A 88 -17.90 3.30 8.02
CA GLY A 88 -16.67 3.01 7.30
C GLY A 88 -15.41 3.48 8.04
N LEU A 89 -15.43 4.69 8.60
CA LEU A 89 -14.33 5.21 9.40
C LEU A 89 -14.11 4.39 10.69
N ASP A 90 -15.17 3.90 11.33
CA ASP A 90 -15.06 3.04 12.51
C ASP A 90 -14.45 1.68 12.15
N VAL A 91 -14.86 1.11 11.03
CA VAL A 91 -14.31 -0.14 10.48
C VAL A 91 -12.83 0.03 10.12
N LEU A 92 -12.46 1.12 9.44
CA LEU A 92 -11.07 1.39 9.06
C LEU A 92 -10.19 1.68 10.29
N ASP A 93 -10.74 2.35 11.30
CA ASP A 93 -10.02 2.56 12.56
C ASP A 93 -9.71 1.22 13.24
N ASP A 94 -10.68 0.29 13.30
CA ASP A 94 -10.47 -1.04 13.85
C ASP A 94 -9.35 -1.80 13.11
N TYR A 95 -9.32 -1.72 11.78
CA TYR A 95 -8.30 -2.39 10.97
C TYR A 95 -6.90 -1.81 11.14
N PHE A 96 -6.75 -0.49 11.16
CA PHE A 96 -5.43 0.14 11.19
C PHE A 96 -4.92 0.45 12.60
N ARG A 97 -5.79 0.50 13.60
CA ARG A 97 -5.41 0.78 15.00
C ARG A 97 -4.31 -0.14 15.54
N PRO A 98 -4.26 -1.45 15.21
CA PRO A 98 -3.16 -2.31 15.62
C PRO A 98 -1.77 -1.81 15.16
N LEU A 99 -1.65 -1.27 13.92
CA LEU A 99 -0.40 -0.70 13.42
C LEU A 99 0.07 0.49 14.28
N ILE A 100 -0.88 1.36 14.64
CA ILE A 100 -0.58 2.55 15.46
C ILE A 100 -0.15 2.15 16.88
N LYS A 101 -0.84 1.16 17.48
CA LYS A 101 -0.47 0.61 18.79
C LYS A 101 0.93 -0.01 18.77
N ALA A 102 1.30 -0.68 17.67
CA ALA A 102 2.63 -1.23 17.46
C ALA A 102 3.68 -0.18 17.04
N LYS A 103 3.29 1.10 16.91
CA LYS A 103 4.13 2.21 16.45
C LYS A 103 4.73 2.01 15.06
N VAL A 104 4.04 1.26 14.21
CA VAL A 104 4.42 1.11 12.80
C VAL A 104 4.13 2.45 12.10
N PRO A 105 5.09 3.06 11.41
CA PRO A 105 4.82 4.21 10.54
C PRO A 105 3.83 3.81 9.45
N LEU A 106 2.70 4.53 9.38
CA LEU A 106 1.67 4.31 8.37
C LEU A 106 1.51 5.59 7.53
N VAL A 107 1.74 5.47 6.24
CA VAL A 107 1.45 6.53 5.27
C VAL A 107 0.19 6.15 4.50
N VAL A 108 -0.74 7.08 4.35
CA VAL A 108 -2.03 6.88 3.68
C VAL A 108 -2.09 7.75 2.43
N VAL A 109 -2.37 7.11 1.30
CA VAL A 109 -2.63 7.71 -0.01
C VAL A 109 -4.13 7.55 -0.31
N SER A 110 -4.77 8.53 -0.94
CA SER A 110 -6.15 8.40 -1.42
C SER A 110 -6.23 7.57 -2.70
N GLY A 111 -7.25 6.73 -2.80
CA GLY A 111 -7.61 6.01 -4.00
C GLY A 111 -8.73 6.68 -4.80
N ASN A 112 -9.01 6.19 -6.00
CA ASN A 112 -10.06 6.77 -6.84
C ASN A 112 -11.49 6.47 -6.31
N HIS A 113 -11.66 5.40 -5.52
CA HIS A 113 -12.92 5.14 -4.83
C HIS A 113 -13.06 6.02 -3.59
N ASP A 114 -11.96 6.34 -2.90
CA ASP A 114 -11.96 7.28 -1.79
C ASP A 114 -12.40 8.67 -2.23
N GLU A 115 -12.08 9.10 -3.49
CA GLU A 115 -12.50 10.36 -4.07
C GLU A 115 -14.04 10.52 -4.14
N TYR A 116 -14.81 9.44 -4.28
CA TYR A 116 -16.27 9.50 -4.19
C TYR A 116 -16.76 9.92 -2.80
N LEU A 117 -15.90 9.77 -1.81
CA LEU A 117 -16.11 10.14 -0.41
C LEU A 117 -15.24 11.34 -0.02
N GLU A 118 -14.44 11.90 -0.93
CA GLU A 118 -13.53 13.03 -0.68
C GLU A 118 -14.24 14.35 -0.43
N GLU A 119 -15.50 14.51 -0.83
CA GLU A 119 -16.33 15.59 -0.28
C GLU A 119 -16.28 15.62 1.26
N ILE A 120 -15.84 14.50 1.87
CA ILE A 120 -15.73 14.26 3.31
C ILE A 120 -14.27 14.07 3.75
N GLY A 121 -13.33 13.93 2.79
CA GLY A 121 -11.91 13.71 3.08
C GLY A 121 -11.61 12.38 3.80
N LEU A 122 -12.18 11.26 3.34
CA LEU A 122 -12.12 9.96 4.02
C LEU A 122 -10.69 9.60 4.48
N SER A 123 -9.74 9.67 3.55
CA SER A 123 -8.34 9.27 3.82
C SER A 123 -7.65 10.24 4.80
N ALA A 124 -7.95 11.53 4.75
CA ALA A 124 -7.45 12.49 5.72
C ALA A 124 -8.10 12.29 7.10
N GLU A 125 -9.39 12.00 7.13
CA GLU A 125 -10.14 11.80 8.37
C GLU A 125 -9.70 10.52 9.09
N ILE A 126 -9.43 9.41 8.36
CA ILE A 126 -8.91 8.21 9.01
C ILE A 126 -7.53 8.46 9.62
N VAL A 127 -6.65 9.20 8.97
CA VAL A 127 -5.35 9.58 9.54
C VAL A 127 -5.55 10.43 10.80
N ARG A 128 -6.48 11.38 10.79
CA ARG A 128 -6.80 12.23 11.94
C ARG A 128 -7.30 11.37 13.12
N ARG A 129 -8.18 10.40 12.88
CA ARG A 129 -8.71 9.49 13.91
C ARG A 129 -7.62 8.58 14.47
N LEU A 130 -6.81 8.00 13.62
CA LEU A 130 -5.71 7.12 14.01
C LEU A 130 -4.65 7.87 14.83
N GLY A 131 -4.26 9.07 14.39
CA GLY A 131 -3.20 9.85 15.01
C GLY A 131 -1.84 9.12 15.06
N GLY A 132 -1.00 9.44 16.04
CA GLY A 132 0.25 8.74 16.31
C GLY A 132 1.22 8.71 15.12
N SER A 133 1.52 7.51 14.61
CA SER A 133 2.45 7.30 13.49
C SER A 133 1.80 7.41 12.10
N ALA A 134 0.47 7.63 12.01
CA ALA A 134 -0.21 7.81 10.73
C ALA A 134 0.07 9.19 10.11
N ARG A 135 0.24 9.21 8.79
CA ARG A 135 0.48 10.42 7.99
C ARG A 135 -0.31 10.36 6.69
N TYR A 136 -0.92 11.47 6.28
CA TYR A 136 -1.64 11.60 5.01
C TYR A 136 -0.75 12.20 3.93
N LEU A 137 -0.63 11.51 2.79
CA LEU A 137 0.21 11.92 1.66
C LEU A 137 -0.56 12.66 0.56
N GLY A 138 -1.89 12.58 0.55
CA GLY A 138 -2.72 13.02 -0.58
C GLY A 138 -2.92 11.91 -1.60
N GLY A 139 -3.22 12.26 -2.85
CA GLY A 139 -3.42 11.30 -3.95
C GLY A 139 -2.10 10.65 -4.41
N GLU A 140 -0.97 11.38 -4.26
CA GLU A 140 0.37 10.90 -4.59
C GLU A 140 1.45 11.75 -3.95
N GLY A 141 2.65 11.19 -3.81
CA GLY A 141 3.79 11.96 -3.29
C GLY A 141 5.00 11.10 -2.96
N PHE A 142 5.94 11.72 -2.26
CA PHE A 142 7.18 11.09 -1.86
C PHE A 142 7.22 10.78 -0.37
N ILE A 143 7.81 9.64 -0.05
CA ILE A 143 8.12 9.21 1.32
C ILE A 143 9.62 9.01 1.37
N ARG A 144 10.27 9.71 2.30
CA ARG A 144 11.70 9.56 2.52
C ARG A 144 11.92 8.78 3.82
N VAL A 145 12.45 7.57 3.70
CA VAL A 145 12.80 6.72 4.86
C VAL A 145 14.29 6.88 5.13
N ARG A 146 14.60 7.37 6.31
CA ARG A 146 15.98 7.52 6.80
C ARG A 146 16.30 6.43 7.82
N THR A 147 17.39 5.71 7.58
CA THR A 147 17.89 4.64 8.45
C THR A 147 19.33 4.88 8.83
N GLY A 148 19.76 4.32 9.96
CA GLY A 148 21.13 4.46 10.46
C GLY A 148 21.21 5.13 11.83
N LYS A 149 22.41 5.19 12.41
CA LYS A 149 22.68 5.89 13.65
C LYS A 149 23.05 7.33 13.35
N GLN A 150 22.42 8.28 14.03
CA GLN A 150 22.86 9.67 14.06
C GLN A 150 24.05 9.78 15.03
N THR A 151 25.23 9.32 14.60
CA THR A 151 26.47 9.48 15.35
C THR A 151 27.35 10.50 14.63
N ALA A 152 28.29 11.14 15.35
CA ALA A 152 29.19 12.15 14.79
C ALA A 152 29.91 11.72 13.50
N ASN A 153 30.07 10.41 13.29
CA ASN A 153 30.66 9.80 12.07
C ASN A 153 29.71 8.86 11.32
N GLY A 154 28.42 8.75 11.74
CA GLY A 154 27.42 7.87 11.12
C GLY A 154 26.61 8.60 10.05
N ARG A 155 26.71 8.16 8.81
CA ARG A 155 25.86 8.70 7.73
C ARG A 155 24.48 8.01 7.76
N MET A 156 23.43 8.78 7.98
CA MET A 156 22.07 8.31 7.70
C MET A 156 21.95 8.01 6.21
N ARG A 157 21.33 6.88 5.91
CA ARG A 157 21.02 6.47 4.54
C ARG A 157 19.55 6.75 4.25
N THR A 158 19.28 7.15 3.04
CA THR A 158 17.97 7.56 2.60
C THR A 158 17.47 6.64 1.49
N THR A 159 16.23 6.18 1.62
CA THR A 159 15.46 5.55 0.55
C THR A 159 14.30 6.49 0.20
N VAL A 160 14.14 6.77 -1.08
CA VAL A 160 13.04 7.58 -1.60
C VAL A 160 12.00 6.63 -2.21
N ILE A 161 10.77 6.73 -1.70
CA ILE A 161 9.61 5.98 -2.17
C ILE A 161 8.65 6.98 -2.81
N TYR A 162 8.22 6.73 -4.02
CA TYR A 162 7.06 7.39 -4.60
C TYR A 162 5.85 6.49 -4.44
N ALA A 163 4.79 7.02 -3.83
CA ALA A 163 3.56 6.31 -3.60
C ALA A 163 2.38 7.03 -4.26
N THR A 164 1.55 6.28 -4.94
CA THR A 164 0.33 6.73 -5.60
C THR A 164 -0.70 5.61 -5.55
N HIS A 165 -1.99 5.94 -5.70
CA HIS A 165 -2.97 4.88 -5.92
C HIS A 165 -2.76 4.20 -7.28
N GLY A 166 -2.30 4.96 -8.25
CA GLY A 166 -2.07 4.46 -9.60
C GLY A 166 -3.25 4.68 -10.52
N THR A 167 -3.04 4.32 -11.78
CA THR A 167 -4.03 4.44 -12.85
C THR A 167 -3.82 3.34 -13.87
N GLY A 168 -4.85 3.09 -14.67
CA GLY A 168 -4.79 2.12 -15.75
C GLY A 168 -5.18 0.73 -15.29
N GLY A 169 -5.12 -0.22 -16.17
CA GLY A 169 -5.55 -1.57 -15.89
C GLY A 169 -5.42 -2.42 -17.12
N GLY A 170 -5.78 -3.68 -16.97
CA GLY A 170 -5.80 -4.67 -18.02
C GLY A 170 -6.03 -6.05 -17.43
N LYS A 171 -6.55 -6.97 -18.22
CA LYS A 171 -6.81 -8.35 -17.79
C LYS A 171 -5.53 -9.20 -17.79
N THR A 172 -4.49 -8.72 -18.46
CA THR A 172 -3.21 -9.42 -18.59
C THR A 172 -2.09 -8.67 -17.87
N PRO A 173 -0.99 -9.34 -17.49
CA PRO A 173 0.11 -8.72 -16.78
C PRO A 173 0.80 -7.57 -17.53
N GLY A 174 0.91 -7.64 -18.86
CA GLY A 174 1.64 -6.65 -19.67
C GLY A 174 1.19 -5.20 -19.46
N PRO A 175 -0.10 -4.87 -19.70
CA PRO A 175 -0.63 -3.53 -19.46
C PRO A 175 -0.43 -3.04 -18.01
N LYS A 176 -0.56 -3.93 -17.02
CA LYS A 176 -0.37 -3.62 -15.61
C LYS A 176 1.08 -3.24 -15.28
N VAL A 177 2.04 -3.99 -15.85
CA VAL A 177 3.47 -3.67 -15.73
C VAL A 177 3.81 -2.35 -16.41
N ASN A 178 3.31 -2.15 -17.63
CA ASN A 178 3.55 -0.91 -18.39
C ASN A 178 3.00 0.33 -17.67
N ALA A 179 1.86 0.20 -16.97
CA ALA A 179 1.30 1.29 -16.17
C ALA A 179 2.27 1.74 -15.08
N MET A 180 2.94 0.79 -14.42
CA MET A 180 3.95 1.08 -13.39
C MET A 180 5.26 1.61 -13.98
N GLN A 181 5.73 1.05 -15.10
CA GLN A 181 6.98 1.45 -15.72
C GLN A 181 6.97 2.92 -16.16
N ARG A 182 5.81 3.46 -16.52
CA ARG A 182 5.69 4.87 -16.93
C ARG A 182 6.16 5.83 -15.84
N TYR A 183 5.96 5.51 -14.56
CA TYR A 183 6.41 6.37 -13.46
C TYR A 183 7.92 6.57 -13.46
N TYR A 184 8.70 5.57 -13.84
CA TYR A 184 10.17 5.70 -13.91
C TYR A 184 10.68 6.66 -15.01
N GLY A 185 9.85 7.05 -15.94
CA GLY A 185 10.18 8.05 -16.94
C GLY A 185 10.24 9.48 -16.39
N TRP A 186 9.57 9.75 -15.25
CA TRP A 186 9.46 11.09 -14.69
C TRP A 186 9.63 11.17 -13.16
N VAL A 187 9.70 10.04 -12.47
CA VAL A 187 9.90 9.95 -11.01
C VAL A 187 11.29 9.42 -10.71
N ASP A 188 12.11 10.19 -9.96
CA ASP A 188 13.37 9.69 -9.41
C ASP A 188 13.16 9.19 -7.98
N ALA A 189 12.83 7.90 -7.87
CA ALA A 189 12.62 7.19 -6.62
C ALA A 189 13.32 5.83 -6.65
N ASP A 190 13.70 5.33 -5.47
CA ASP A 190 14.25 3.98 -5.30
C ASP A 190 13.15 2.92 -5.38
N VAL A 191 11.95 3.28 -4.91
CA VAL A 191 10.74 2.44 -4.95
C VAL A 191 9.58 3.24 -5.52
N VAL A 192 8.84 2.64 -6.45
CA VAL A 192 7.53 3.14 -6.90
C VAL A 192 6.47 2.17 -6.42
N MET A 193 5.49 2.67 -5.65
CA MET A 193 4.37 1.90 -5.12
C MET A 193 3.06 2.35 -5.71
N ALA A 194 2.20 1.38 -6.07
CA ALA A 194 0.83 1.67 -6.50
C ALA A 194 -0.14 0.51 -6.18
N GLY A 195 -1.43 0.80 -6.14
CA GLY A 195 -2.55 -0.14 -6.07
C GLY A 195 -3.34 -0.20 -7.37
N HIS A 196 -4.68 -0.08 -7.29
CA HIS A 196 -5.66 0.10 -8.35
C HIS A 196 -5.93 -1.14 -9.24
N VAL A 197 -4.93 -1.94 -9.51
CA VAL A 197 -5.08 -3.06 -10.48
C VAL A 197 -5.41 -4.40 -9.83
N HIS A 198 -5.58 -4.45 -8.51
CA HIS A 198 -5.95 -5.62 -7.71
C HIS A 198 -5.09 -6.87 -7.97
N ASP A 199 -3.79 -6.65 -8.17
CA ASP A 199 -2.86 -7.72 -8.55
C ASP A 199 -1.47 -7.39 -8.00
N GLY A 200 -1.14 -7.99 -6.86
CA GLY A 200 0.14 -7.77 -6.20
C GLY A 200 1.32 -8.25 -7.06
N ASP A 201 2.35 -7.42 -7.16
CA ASP A 201 3.58 -7.80 -7.87
C ASP A 201 4.74 -6.94 -7.38
N ILE A 202 5.89 -7.57 -7.20
CA ILE A 202 7.13 -6.86 -6.85
C ILE A 202 8.21 -7.21 -7.86
N ARG A 203 8.79 -6.17 -8.47
CA ARG A 203 9.89 -6.35 -9.44
C ARG A 203 11.06 -5.47 -9.09
N ILE A 204 12.26 -6.05 -9.14
CA ILE A 204 13.50 -5.30 -9.06
C ILE A 204 13.97 -5.02 -10.49
N ILE A 205 14.03 -3.73 -10.83
CA ILE A 205 14.47 -3.28 -12.15
C ILE A 205 15.93 -2.82 -12.03
N PRO A 206 16.87 -3.50 -12.69
CA PRO A 206 18.25 -3.02 -12.73
C PRO A 206 18.32 -1.67 -13.45
N SER A 207 18.98 -0.72 -12.86
CA SER A 207 19.29 0.56 -13.47
C SER A 207 20.74 0.95 -13.17
N PHE A 208 21.29 1.86 -13.95
CA PHE A 208 22.62 2.40 -13.75
C PHE A 208 22.51 3.87 -13.37
N GLY A 209 23.39 4.29 -12.48
CA GLY A 209 23.47 5.67 -12.05
C GLY A 209 24.92 6.13 -11.97
N VAL A 210 25.12 7.44 -11.96
CA VAL A 210 26.41 8.05 -11.68
C VAL A 210 26.52 8.26 -10.18
N PRO A 211 27.62 7.87 -9.52
CA PRO A 211 27.83 8.15 -8.10
C PRO A 211 27.85 9.66 -7.84
N GLN A 212 27.25 10.07 -6.72
CA GLN A 212 27.23 11.48 -6.31
C GLN A 212 28.57 11.96 -5.73
N ASP A 213 29.49 11.05 -5.48
CA ASP A 213 30.84 11.34 -4.95
C ASP A 213 31.88 11.67 -6.04
N GLY A 214 31.45 11.78 -7.29
CA GLY A 214 32.33 12.10 -8.43
C GLY A 214 33.15 10.93 -8.97
N ALA A 215 32.93 9.70 -8.46
CA ALA A 215 33.62 8.54 -9.01
C ALA A 215 33.21 8.27 -10.46
N LEU A 216 34.15 7.94 -11.31
CA LEU A 216 33.94 7.69 -12.75
C LEU A 216 33.33 6.31 -13.08
N GLN A 217 32.86 5.58 -12.07
CA GLN A 217 32.30 4.23 -12.26
C GLN A 217 30.78 4.29 -12.26
N LEU A 218 30.14 3.61 -13.21
CA LEU A 218 28.71 3.36 -13.20
C LEU A 218 28.34 2.45 -12.02
N VAL A 219 27.35 2.89 -11.25
CA VAL A 219 26.85 2.12 -10.11
C VAL A 219 25.51 1.48 -10.49
N LYS A 220 25.36 0.20 -10.22
CA LYS A 220 24.04 -0.44 -10.29
C LYS A 220 23.16 0.17 -9.19
N ARG A 221 22.01 0.73 -9.61
CA ARG A 221 21.00 1.30 -8.73
C ARG A 221 19.68 0.55 -8.96
N PRO A 222 19.46 -0.60 -8.32
CA PRO A 222 18.21 -1.31 -8.51
C PRO A 222 17.04 -0.43 -8.04
N ARG A 223 15.99 -0.38 -8.84
CA ARG A 223 14.72 0.26 -8.50
C ARG A 223 13.68 -0.82 -8.25
N VAL A 224 12.75 -0.57 -7.36
CA VAL A 224 11.69 -1.50 -7.02
C VAL A 224 10.36 -0.98 -7.52
N MET A 225 9.66 -1.78 -8.33
CA MET A 225 8.24 -1.61 -8.62
C MET A 225 7.47 -2.48 -7.63
N TYR A 226 6.54 -1.88 -6.87
CA TYR A 226 5.73 -2.57 -5.91
C TYR A 226 4.26 -2.24 -6.12
N ARG A 227 3.51 -3.19 -6.67
CA ARG A 227 2.05 -3.14 -6.70
C ARG A 227 1.50 -3.79 -5.45
N ALA A 228 0.62 -3.07 -4.76
CA ALA A 228 -0.02 -3.58 -3.55
C ALA A 228 -0.88 -4.81 -3.86
N PRO A 229 -0.91 -5.80 -2.94
CA PRO A 229 -1.91 -6.86 -3.01
C PRO A 229 -3.32 -6.26 -2.82
N SER A 230 -4.32 -6.93 -3.37
CA SER A 230 -5.73 -6.65 -3.08
C SER A 230 -6.26 -7.69 -2.12
N PHE A 231 -7.22 -7.28 -1.30
CA PHE A 231 -7.91 -8.14 -0.33
C PHE A 231 -9.34 -8.45 -0.77
N VAL A 232 -9.61 -8.27 -2.06
CA VAL A 232 -10.93 -8.55 -2.66
C VAL A 232 -10.89 -9.86 -3.40
N GLU A 233 -11.67 -10.84 -2.94
CA GLU A 233 -11.82 -12.12 -3.61
C GLU A 233 -12.55 -11.96 -4.95
N ARG A 234 -12.19 -12.80 -5.91
CA ARG A 234 -12.88 -12.82 -7.22
C ARG A 234 -14.35 -13.19 -7.11
N ALA A 235 -14.69 -14.09 -6.20
CA ALA A 235 -16.03 -14.54 -5.93
C ALA A 235 -16.14 -15.11 -4.51
N VAL A 236 -17.21 -14.78 -3.84
CA VAL A 236 -17.62 -15.40 -2.58
C VAL A 236 -18.93 -16.17 -2.79
N ALA A 237 -19.26 -17.06 -1.85
CA ALA A 237 -20.46 -17.89 -1.97
C ALA A 237 -21.73 -17.06 -2.27
N GLY A 238 -22.36 -17.31 -3.41
CA GLY A 238 -23.59 -16.64 -3.85
C GLY A 238 -23.40 -15.27 -4.50
N VAL A 239 -22.16 -14.75 -4.61
CA VAL A 239 -21.88 -13.45 -5.24
C VAL A 239 -20.71 -13.57 -6.20
N VAL A 240 -20.92 -13.17 -7.46
CA VAL A 240 -19.83 -12.94 -8.40
C VAL A 240 -19.47 -11.46 -8.36
N GLY A 241 -18.35 -11.16 -7.74
CA GLY A 241 -17.86 -9.79 -7.60
C GLY A 241 -17.51 -9.10 -8.91
N TYR A 242 -17.15 -7.84 -8.83
CA TYR A 242 -16.75 -7.04 -9.99
C TYR A 242 -15.63 -7.71 -10.81
N GLN A 243 -14.61 -8.22 -10.13
CA GLN A 243 -13.49 -8.90 -10.78
C GLN A 243 -13.94 -10.14 -11.55
N GLY A 244 -14.80 -10.96 -10.95
CA GLY A 244 -15.38 -12.14 -11.61
C GLY A 244 -16.23 -11.77 -12.81
N LYS A 245 -17.14 -10.77 -12.67
CA LYS A 245 -17.99 -10.26 -13.77
C LYS A 245 -17.17 -9.70 -14.93
N LYS A 246 -16.00 -9.12 -14.67
CA LYS A 246 -15.10 -8.57 -15.68
C LYS A 246 -14.07 -9.58 -16.22
N GLY A 247 -14.00 -10.78 -15.65
CA GLY A 247 -13.06 -11.83 -16.07
C GLY A 247 -11.60 -11.52 -15.74
N TYR A 248 -11.34 -10.83 -14.60
CA TYR A 248 -10.00 -10.69 -14.06
C TYR A 248 -9.54 -12.03 -13.46
N PRO A 249 -8.23 -12.34 -13.46
CA PRO A 249 -7.70 -13.50 -12.74
C PRO A 249 -7.95 -13.37 -11.24
N ALA A 250 -7.82 -14.47 -10.51
CA ALA A 250 -7.76 -14.41 -9.05
C ALA A 250 -6.50 -13.66 -8.65
N SER A 251 -6.59 -12.87 -7.58
CA SER A 251 -5.43 -12.22 -6.95
C SER A 251 -4.72 -13.21 -6.03
N ASP A 252 -3.40 -13.11 -5.94
CA ASP A 252 -2.63 -13.86 -4.95
C ASP A 252 -2.87 -13.27 -3.55
N GLU A 253 -3.27 -14.12 -2.63
CA GLU A 253 -3.55 -13.80 -1.23
C GLU A 253 -2.33 -14.12 -0.35
N GLY A 254 -1.22 -13.45 -0.56
CA GLY A 254 0.00 -13.67 0.20
C GLY A 254 0.49 -12.44 0.94
N ILE A 255 1.29 -12.66 1.97
CA ILE A 255 2.04 -11.59 2.62
C ILE A 255 3.23 -11.26 1.73
N MET A 256 3.27 -10.02 1.24
CA MET A 256 4.32 -9.59 0.34
C MET A 256 4.95 -8.30 0.87
N TYR A 257 6.28 -8.27 0.94
CA TYR A 257 7.01 -7.07 1.34
C TYR A 257 8.40 -7.00 0.69
N VAL A 258 8.98 -5.83 0.73
CA VAL A 258 10.33 -5.60 0.24
C VAL A 258 11.24 -5.29 1.42
N ARG A 259 12.24 -6.13 1.65
CA ARG A 259 13.33 -5.81 2.57
C ARG A 259 14.33 -4.92 1.87
N ILE A 260 14.44 -3.70 2.35
CA ILE A 260 15.30 -2.67 1.79
C ILE A 260 16.54 -2.49 2.68
N ASN A 261 17.72 -2.62 2.07
CA ASN A 261 18.99 -2.28 2.69
C ASN A 261 19.57 -1.01 2.03
N PRO A 262 19.42 0.17 2.62
CA PRO A 262 19.95 1.40 2.04
C PRO A 262 21.49 1.48 2.04
N GLN A 263 22.17 0.63 2.81
CA GLN A 263 23.64 0.57 2.81
C GLN A 263 24.19 -0.26 1.66
N ASP A 264 23.48 -1.34 1.31
CA ASP A 264 23.76 -2.18 0.17
C ASP A 264 22.50 -2.39 -0.67
N ARG A 265 22.32 -1.57 -1.67
CA ARG A 265 21.14 -1.63 -2.55
C ARG A 265 21.03 -2.93 -3.32
N ASN A 266 22.14 -3.64 -3.53
CA ASN A 266 22.13 -4.96 -4.16
C ASN A 266 21.58 -6.06 -3.22
N ALA A 267 21.52 -5.79 -1.90
CA ALA A 267 20.90 -6.67 -0.91
C ALA A 267 19.39 -6.40 -0.70
N THR A 268 18.78 -5.53 -1.51
CA THR A 268 17.31 -5.38 -1.53
C THR A 268 16.70 -6.70 -2.01
N ARG A 269 15.76 -7.23 -1.25
CA ARG A 269 15.12 -8.53 -1.51
C ARG A 269 13.61 -8.39 -1.48
N VAL A 270 12.97 -9.15 -2.34
CA VAL A 270 11.52 -9.40 -2.31
C VAL A 270 11.29 -10.61 -1.43
N GLU A 271 10.39 -10.48 -0.48
CA GLU A 271 9.99 -11.57 0.41
C GLU A 271 8.49 -11.83 0.21
N LEU A 272 8.15 -13.10 0.04
CA LEU A 272 6.78 -13.58 -0.03
C LEU A 272 6.60 -14.59 1.10
N ASP A 273 5.61 -14.39 1.94
CA ASP A 273 5.29 -15.30 3.03
C ASP A 273 3.83 -15.72 2.92
N PHE A 274 3.62 -17.00 2.73
CA PHE A 274 2.28 -17.61 2.64
C PHE A 274 1.92 -18.39 3.91
N SER A 275 2.80 -18.46 4.91
CA SER A 275 2.62 -19.31 6.08
C SER A 275 1.48 -18.88 7.00
N ASP A 276 1.21 -17.57 7.09
CA ASP A 276 0.17 -17.02 7.97
C ASP A 276 -1.23 -16.95 7.29
N VAL A 277 -1.32 -17.27 6.00
CA VAL A 277 -2.56 -17.14 5.21
C VAL A 277 -3.28 -18.50 5.05
N ALA A 278 -2.60 -19.61 5.33
CA ALA A 278 -3.11 -20.97 5.14
C ALA A 278 -3.85 -21.56 6.37
N ALA A 279 -4.27 -20.73 7.33
CA ALA A 279 -4.92 -21.19 8.56
C ALA A 279 -6.40 -20.81 8.65
#